data_d043209559f4c21a807f2ba06ba06494
#
_entry.id   d043209559f4c21a807f2ba06ba06494
#
_cell.length_a   1.000
_cell.length_b   1.000
_cell.length_c   1.000
_cell.angle_alpha   90.00
_cell.angle_beta   90.00
_cell.angle_gamma   90.00
#
_symmetry.space_group_name_H-M   'P 1'
#
loop_
_entity.id
_entity.type
_entity.pdbx_description
1 polymer ?
#
loop_
_entity_poly.entity_id
_entity_poly.type
_entity_poly.pdbx_seq_one_letter_code
_entity_poly.pdbx_strand_id
1 'polypeptide(L)'
;MKEDSVEFIQGLLLAFGCMVVLMPPFLRLLRWLGMGKQIREDGPGTHLVKQGTPTMGGVLIVIVTLALASLFSAWDASTYSPLLVLALVGALGAFDDYLNARTGIGIRGRHKIIWQLVVAIVVAVYVQNHFGFNGFRVPFVGNVIYTQWISIPFTDRGVELGAIVFIVVAVIAIVGCSNGVNLTDGLDGLAGGTLVFAFISFLIIALLNQPLQPNLAMVNAIVIGALMGFLWFNVHPAQVFMGDSGALSLGGMLAVTALITGQVLILPLIGIIFVLEVASDVIQVASYKLRGKRVFRMAPLHHHFELGGWDEEKITMRFWIVGALAGMLGVTLFVASIPKL
;
A
#
# COMPACT_ATOMS: atom_id res chain seq x y z
N MET A 1 -21.66 -16.16 -8.85
CA MET A 1 -20.52 -16.73 -8.08
C MET A 1 -19.51 -17.52 -8.92
N LYS A 2 -19.86 -18.52 -9.77
CA LYS A 2 -18.86 -19.21 -10.59
C LYS A 2 -18.32 -18.35 -11.75
N GLU A 3 -19.15 -17.57 -12.41
CA GLU A 3 -18.72 -16.68 -13.50
C GLU A 3 -17.85 -15.56 -12.96
N ASP A 4 -18.27 -14.88 -11.92
CA ASP A 4 -17.51 -13.80 -11.28
C ASP A 4 -16.10 -14.25 -10.80
N SER A 5 -16.00 -15.50 -10.27
CA SER A 5 -14.70 -16.04 -9.83
C SER A 5 -13.71 -16.24 -10.96
N VAL A 6 -14.19 -16.56 -12.16
CA VAL A 6 -13.36 -16.71 -13.37
C VAL A 6 -12.86 -15.34 -13.81
N GLU A 7 -13.69 -14.30 -13.75
CA GLU A 7 -13.33 -12.95 -14.16
C GLU A 7 -12.23 -12.36 -13.26
N PHE A 8 -12.27 -12.59 -11.95
CA PHE A 8 -11.19 -12.11 -11.04
C PHE A 8 -9.84 -12.76 -11.39
N ILE A 9 -9.84 -14.07 -11.67
CA ILE A 9 -8.63 -14.78 -12.09
C ILE A 9 -8.15 -14.26 -13.45
N GLN A 10 -9.05 -14.00 -14.38
CA GLN A 10 -8.72 -13.43 -15.69
C GLN A 10 -8.10 -12.04 -15.52
N GLY A 11 -8.68 -11.16 -14.69
CA GLY A 11 -8.15 -9.84 -14.39
C GLY A 11 -6.73 -9.89 -13.82
N LEU A 12 -6.49 -10.79 -12.85
CA LEU A 12 -5.18 -11.03 -12.26
C LEU A 12 -4.16 -11.51 -13.29
N LEU A 13 -4.50 -12.58 -14.05
CA LEU A 13 -3.59 -13.17 -15.03
C LEU A 13 -3.28 -12.20 -16.18
N LEU A 14 -4.29 -11.43 -16.62
CA LEU A 14 -4.10 -10.44 -17.67
C LEU A 14 -3.20 -9.30 -17.18
N ALA A 15 -3.37 -8.81 -15.94
CA ALA A 15 -2.51 -7.80 -15.36
C ALA A 15 -1.07 -8.30 -15.23
N PHE A 16 -0.86 -9.53 -14.74
CA PHE A 16 0.44 -10.16 -14.69
C PHE A 16 1.08 -10.23 -16.08
N GLY A 17 0.34 -10.76 -17.08
CA GLY A 17 0.82 -10.88 -18.46
C GLY A 17 1.16 -9.52 -19.08
N CYS A 18 0.30 -8.51 -18.89
CA CYS A 18 0.57 -7.15 -19.35
C CYS A 18 1.87 -6.59 -18.74
N MET A 19 2.09 -6.76 -17.44
CA MET A 19 3.31 -6.30 -16.80
C MET A 19 4.55 -7.01 -17.34
N VAL A 20 4.51 -8.34 -17.49
CA VAL A 20 5.66 -9.12 -17.99
C VAL A 20 6.01 -8.72 -19.44
N VAL A 21 4.99 -8.48 -20.28
CA VAL A 21 5.19 -8.09 -21.69
C VAL A 21 5.62 -6.63 -21.84
N LEU A 22 5.02 -5.72 -21.05
CA LEU A 22 5.28 -4.28 -21.19
C LEU A 22 6.51 -3.82 -20.42
N MET A 23 6.96 -4.53 -19.38
CA MET A 23 8.11 -4.11 -18.58
C MET A 23 9.42 -4.05 -19.39
N PRO A 24 9.79 -5.03 -20.26
CA PRO A 24 11.04 -4.93 -21.02
C PRO A 24 11.13 -3.71 -21.94
N PRO A 25 10.12 -3.36 -22.76
CA PRO A 25 10.17 -2.11 -23.53
C PRO A 25 10.15 -0.87 -22.64
N PHE A 26 9.41 -0.90 -21.51
CA PHE A 26 9.38 0.20 -20.55
C PHE A 26 10.75 0.42 -19.89
N LEU A 27 11.47 -0.64 -19.54
CA LEU A 27 12.85 -0.54 -19.03
C LEU A 27 13.81 0.09 -20.06
N ARG A 28 13.65 -0.22 -21.35
CA ARG A 28 14.46 0.43 -22.41
C ARG A 28 14.15 1.93 -22.47
N LEU A 29 12.88 2.29 -22.37
CA LEU A 29 12.44 3.69 -22.33
C LEU A 29 13.03 4.42 -21.12
N LEU A 30 12.94 3.84 -19.91
CA LEU A 30 13.50 4.44 -18.68
C LEU A 30 15.00 4.65 -18.79
N ARG A 31 15.74 3.67 -19.34
CA ARG A 31 17.20 3.80 -19.57
C ARG A 31 17.51 4.88 -20.59
N TRP A 32 16.74 4.96 -21.69
CA TRP A 32 16.91 6.01 -22.70
C TRP A 32 16.62 7.41 -22.14
N LEU A 33 15.65 7.52 -21.26
CA LEU A 33 15.33 8.75 -20.55
C LEU A 33 16.31 9.08 -19.41
N GLY A 34 17.26 8.19 -19.09
CA GLY A 34 18.22 8.39 -18.01
C GLY A 34 17.58 8.32 -16.60
N MET A 35 16.50 7.55 -16.44
CA MET A 35 15.78 7.38 -15.17
C MET A 35 16.45 6.35 -14.26
N GLY A 36 17.74 6.50 -13.97
CA GLY A 36 18.48 5.68 -13.02
C GLY A 36 18.46 6.26 -11.62
N LYS A 37 18.29 5.38 -10.61
CA LYS A 37 18.31 5.79 -9.20
C LYS A 37 19.69 6.32 -8.82
N GLN A 38 19.73 7.51 -8.24
CA GLN A 38 20.91 8.04 -7.56
C GLN A 38 20.89 7.55 -6.11
N ILE A 39 21.97 6.91 -5.66
CA ILE A 39 22.06 6.36 -4.32
C ILE A 39 22.69 7.41 -3.41
N ARG A 40 22.13 7.61 -2.22
CA ARG A 40 22.68 8.48 -1.19
C ARG A 40 23.91 7.83 -0.57
N GLU A 41 24.96 8.61 -0.33
CA GLU A 41 26.21 8.16 0.30
C GLU A 41 26.04 7.70 1.76
N ASP A 42 24.96 8.13 2.43
CA ASP A 42 24.66 7.83 3.84
C ASP A 42 24.07 6.43 4.06
N GLY A 43 23.80 5.65 2.99
CA GLY A 43 23.19 4.32 3.05
C GLY A 43 24.21 3.18 3.29
N PRO A 44 23.73 1.93 3.48
CA PRO A 44 24.60 0.77 3.52
C PRO A 44 25.44 0.66 2.24
N GLY A 45 26.76 0.37 2.38
CA GLY A 45 27.68 0.29 1.24
C GLY A 45 27.29 -0.76 0.18
N THR A 46 26.52 -1.77 0.55
CA THR A 46 25.94 -2.79 -0.34
C THR A 46 25.03 -2.19 -1.42
N HIS A 47 24.42 -1.02 -1.16
CA HIS A 47 23.51 -0.36 -2.11
C HIS A 47 24.21 0.34 -3.26
N LEU A 48 25.52 0.59 -3.18
CA LEU A 48 26.28 1.25 -4.26
C LEU A 48 26.26 0.43 -5.56
N VAL A 49 26.14 -0.90 -5.47
CA VAL A 49 26.03 -1.78 -6.65
C VAL A 49 24.73 -1.55 -7.44
N LYS A 50 23.69 -1.02 -6.78
CA LYS A 50 22.36 -0.74 -7.35
C LYS A 50 22.28 0.61 -8.08
N GLN A 51 23.37 1.38 -8.12
CA GLN A 51 23.42 2.67 -8.81
C GLN A 51 23.15 2.51 -10.30
N GLY A 52 22.25 3.36 -10.83
CA GLY A 52 21.85 3.31 -12.23
C GLY A 52 20.75 2.33 -12.58
N THR A 53 20.28 1.51 -11.62
CA THR A 53 19.06 0.70 -11.83
C THR A 53 17.88 1.61 -12.11
N PRO A 54 17.08 1.38 -13.18
CA PRO A 54 15.90 2.18 -13.49
C PRO A 54 14.92 2.26 -12.32
N THR A 55 14.41 3.45 -12.05
CA THR A 55 13.30 3.68 -11.11
C THR A 55 12.01 4.00 -11.87
N MET A 56 10.90 4.25 -11.20
CA MET A 56 9.57 4.54 -11.76
C MET A 56 8.82 3.28 -12.28
N GLY A 57 9.18 2.08 -11.84
CA GLY A 57 8.42 0.85 -12.18
C GLY A 57 6.94 0.93 -11.76
N GLY A 58 6.65 1.71 -10.72
CA GLY A 58 5.30 1.99 -10.25
C GLY A 58 4.41 2.68 -11.28
N VAL A 59 4.96 3.49 -12.17
CA VAL A 59 4.18 4.13 -13.26
C VAL A 59 3.48 3.09 -14.12
N LEU A 60 4.18 2.00 -14.46
CA LEU A 60 3.59 0.94 -15.27
C LEU A 60 2.49 0.19 -14.49
N ILE A 61 2.69 -0.04 -13.19
CA ILE A 61 1.65 -0.64 -12.31
C ILE A 61 0.38 0.22 -12.33
N VAL A 62 0.52 1.54 -12.14
CA VAL A 62 -0.61 2.49 -12.16
C VAL A 62 -1.34 2.45 -13.50
N ILE A 63 -0.60 2.53 -14.61
CA ILE A 63 -1.19 2.52 -15.97
C ILE A 63 -1.93 1.22 -16.25
N VAL A 64 -1.30 0.07 -15.98
CA VAL A 64 -1.92 -1.26 -16.20
C VAL A 64 -3.16 -1.42 -15.34
N THR A 65 -3.10 -1.01 -14.07
CA THR A 65 -4.26 -1.09 -13.17
C THR A 65 -5.43 -0.26 -13.67
N LEU A 66 -5.20 1.00 -14.04
CA LEU A 66 -6.27 1.89 -14.54
C LEU A 66 -6.85 1.41 -15.88
N ALA A 67 -5.99 0.94 -16.78
CA ALA A 67 -6.41 0.43 -18.08
C ALA A 67 -7.28 -0.83 -17.93
N LEU A 68 -6.87 -1.78 -17.11
CA LEU A 68 -7.63 -3.01 -16.90
C LEU A 68 -8.88 -2.80 -16.05
N ALA A 69 -8.85 -1.91 -15.05
CA ALA A 69 -10.07 -1.51 -14.34
C ALA A 69 -11.12 -0.93 -15.30
N SER A 70 -10.68 -0.19 -16.31
CA SER A 70 -11.57 0.31 -17.37
C SER A 70 -12.05 -0.80 -18.30
N LEU A 71 -11.17 -1.73 -18.69
CA LEU A 71 -11.50 -2.85 -19.57
C LEU A 71 -12.57 -3.77 -18.94
N PHE A 72 -12.44 -4.07 -17.65
CA PHE A 72 -13.39 -4.89 -16.90
C PHE A 72 -14.60 -4.10 -16.39
N SER A 73 -14.76 -2.84 -16.79
CA SER A 73 -15.83 -1.95 -16.34
C SER A 73 -15.97 -1.88 -14.81
N ALA A 74 -14.86 -2.07 -14.09
CA ALA A 74 -14.81 -2.11 -12.64
C ALA A 74 -14.85 -0.71 -11.99
N TRP A 75 -15.64 0.20 -12.57
CA TRP A 75 -15.82 1.57 -12.08
C TRP A 75 -17.19 1.71 -11.42
N ASP A 76 -17.17 1.85 -10.10
CA ASP A 76 -18.35 2.17 -9.30
C ASP A 76 -17.97 3.00 -8.05
N ALA A 77 -18.93 3.25 -7.21
CA ALA A 77 -18.73 4.02 -6.00
C ALA A 77 -17.64 3.43 -5.08
N SER A 78 -17.45 2.11 -5.09
CA SER A 78 -16.43 1.44 -4.26
C SER A 78 -15.02 1.52 -4.85
N THR A 79 -14.89 1.81 -6.14
CA THR A 79 -13.60 1.79 -6.86
C THR A 79 -13.10 3.17 -7.28
N TYR A 80 -13.99 4.16 -7.42
CA TYR A 80 -13.57 5.52 -7.81
C TYR A 80 -12.47 6.09 -6.90
N SER A 81 -12.65 6.00 -5.58
CA SER A 81 -11.70 6.60 -4.64
C SER A 81 -10.36 5.86 -4.55
N PRO A 82 -10.27 4.51 -4.50
CA PRO A 82 -9.00 3.81 -4.58
C PRO A 82 -8.22 4.09 -5.87
N LEU A 83 -8.91 4.08 -7.02
CA LEU A 83 -8.30 4.37 -8.33
C LEU A 83 -7.88 5.83 -8.47
N LEU A 84 -8.65 6.77 -7.89
CA LEU A 84 -8.30 8.19 -7.87
C LEU A 84 -7.02 8.42 -7.05
N VAL A 85 -6.91 7.81 -5.86
CA VAL A 85 -5.68 7.90 -5.04
C VAL A 85 -4.51 7.29 -5.78
N LEU A 86 -4.69 6.11 -6.39
CA LEU A 86 -3.66 5.46 -7.19
C LEU A 86 -3.15 6.41 -8.31
N ALA A 87 -4.06 7.07 -9.03
CA ALA A 87 -3.71 7.97 -10.12
C ALA A 87 -3.04 9.27 -9.62
N LEU A 88 -3.66 9.98 -8.66
CA LEU A 88 -3.18 11.30 -8.24
C LEU A 88 -1.89 11.23 -7.42
N VAL A 89 -1.81 10.28 -6.49
CA VAL A 89 -0.57 10.08 -5.70
C VAL A 89 0.52 9.47 -6.56
N GLY A 90 0.14 8.58 -7.50
CA GLY A 90 1.06 8.02 -8.50
C GLY A 90 1.66 9.07 -9.42
N ALA A 91 0.85 10.03 -9.87
CA ALA A 91 1.34 11.16 -10.68
C ALA A 91 2.31 12.06 -9.88
N LEU A 92 2.02 12.35 -8.62
CA LEU A 92 2.95 13.06 -7.75
C LEU A 92 4.26 12.30 -7.59
N GLY A 93 4.18 11.00 -7.27
CA GLY A 93 5.35 10.15 -7.11
C GLY A 93 6.18 10.06 -8.39
N ALA A 94 5.52 9.92 -9.56
CA ALA A 94 6.20 9.92 -10.85
C ALA A 94 6.92 11.25 -11.13
N PHE A 95 6.32 12.36 -10.75
CA PHE A 95 6.97 13.66 -10.88
C PHE A 95 8.16 13.80 -9.94
N ASP A 96 8.07 13.28 -8.71
CA ASP A 96 9.20 13.25 -7.78
C ASP A 96 10.33 12.34 -8.28
N ASP A 97 10.01 11.13 -8.72
CA ASP A 97 10.98 10.19 -9.32
C ASP A 97 11.71 10.82 -10.51
N TYR A 98 10.96 11.53 -11.38
CA TYR A 98 11.52 12.24 -12.52
C TYR A 98 12.50 13.35 -12.08
N LEU A 99 12.11 14.19 -11.14
CA LEU A 99 12.96 15.25 -10.61
C LEU A 99 14.22 14.66 -9.97
N ASN A 100 14.05 13.64 -9.14
CA ASN A 100 15.16 12.99 -8.44
C ASN A 100 16.16 12.36 -9.42
N ALA A 101 15.67 11.67 -10.45
CA ALA A 101 16.55 11.09 -11.49
C ALA A 101 17.32 12.15 -12.28
N ARG A 102 16.71 13.32 -12.53
CA ARG A 102 17.33 14.41 -13.32
C ARG A 102 18.24 15.32 -12.53
N THR A 103 17.89 15.63 -11.28
CA THR A 103 18.57 16.66 -10.50
C THR A 103 19.29 16.13 -9.26
N GLY A 104 19.08 14.85 -8.91
CA GLY A 104 19.53 14.27 -7.64
C GLY A 104 18.75 14.75 -6.42
N ILE A 105 17.80 15.69 -6.60
CA ILE A 105 17.01 16.30 -5.52
C ILE A 105 15.54 16.15 -5.90
N GLY A 106 14.81 15.30 -5.14
CA GLY A 106 13.35 15.17 -5.28
C GLY A 106 12.58 16.35 -4.70
N ILE A 107 11.27 16.26 -4.73
CA ILE A 107 10.36 17.22 -4.08
C ILE A 107 10.64 17.23 -2.57
N ARG A 108 10.67 18.41 -1.97
CA ARG A 108 10.82 18.53 -0.51
C ARG A 108 9.69 17.78 0.21
N GLY A 109 10.00 16.99 1.23
CA GLY A 109 9.05 16.12 1.93
C GLY A 109 7.77 16.85 2.38
N ARG A 110 7.88 18.12 2.84
CA ARG A 110 6.71 18.93 3.21
C ARG A 110 5.70 19.11 2.06
N HIS A 111 6.16 19.26 0.82
CA HIS A 111 5.26 19.45 -0.32
C HIS A 111 4.60 18.10 -0.72
N LYS A 112 5.34 16.97 -0.60
CA LYS A 112 4.76 15.63 -0.77
C LYS A 112 3.63 15.39 0.24
N ILE A 113 3.88 15.70 1.51
CA ILE A 113 2.87 15.54 2.57
C ILE A 113 1.66 16.45 2.33
N ILE A 114 1.86 17.71 1.94
CA ILE A 114 0.74 18.62 1.64
C ILE A 114 -0.12 18.07 0.52
N TRP A 115 0.48 17.59 -0.58
CA TRP A 115 -0.28 16.99 -1.68
C TRP A 115 -1.05 15.74 -1.24
N GLN A 116 -0.39 14.84 -0.51
CA GLN A 116 -1.03 13.65 0.04
C GLN A 116 -2.19 14.01 0.97
N LEU A 117 -2.04 15.03 1.81
CA LEU A 117 -3.11 15.54 2.69
C LEU A 117 -4.30 16.05 1.88
N VAL A 118 -4.06 16.85 0.84
CA VAL A 118 -5.14 17.37 -0.02
C VAL A 118 -5.91 16.20 -0.66
N VAL A 119 -5.21 15.25 -1.27
CA VAL A 119 -5.84 14.07 -1.89
C VAL A 119 -6.58 13.24 -0.84
N ALA A 120 -5.97 13.00 0.32
CA ALA A 120 -6.56 12.22 1.40
C ALA A 120 -7.83 12.87 1.97
N ILE A 121 -7.84 14.20 2.15
CA ILE A 121 -9.04 14.94 2.62
C ILE A 121 -10.16 14.83 1.59
N VAL A 122 -9.87 15.08 0.31
CA VAL A 122 -10.89 15.00 -0.76
C VAL A 122 -11.50 13.59 -0.80
N VAL A 123 -10.68 12.55 -0.75
CA VAL A 123 -11.12 11.16 -0.75
C VAL A 123 -11.89 10.81 0.53
N ALA A 124 -11.40 11.23 1.69
CA ALA A 124 -12.09 10.98 2.96
C ALA A 124 -13.48 11.61 3.02
N VAL A 125 -13.61 12.85 2.53
CA VAL A 125 -14.90 13.57 2.42
C VAL A 125 -15.82 12.86 1.41
N TYR A 126 -15.29 12.43 0.26
CA TYR A 126 -16.07 11.66 -0.71
C TYR A 126 -16.60 10.36 -0.12
N VAL A 127 -15.72 9.57 0.53
CA VAL A 127 -16.09 8.29 1.15
C VAL A 127 -17.14 8.51 2.26
N GLN A 128 -16.93 9.49 3.13
CA GLN A 128 -17.86 9.82 4.20
C GLN A 128 -19.25 10.21 3.66
N ASN A 129 -19.32 11.12 2.67
CA ASN A 129 -20.58 11.60 2.12
C ASN A 129 -21.31 10.53 1.30
N HIS A 130 -20.57 9.69 0.56
CA HIS A 130 -21.17 8.70 -0.33
C HIS A 130 -21.64 7.45 0.43
N PHE A 131 -20.86 6.97 1.39
CA PHE A 131 -21.16 5.74 2.14
C PHE A 131 -21.81 6.02 3.50
N GLY A 132 -21.93 7.28 3.91
CA GLY A 132 -22.52 7.66 5.19
C GLY A 132 -21.73 7.16 6.40
N PHE A 133 -20.42 6.98 6.24
CA PHE A 133 -19.55 6.47 7.31
C PHE A 133 -19.34 7.53 8.39
N ASN A 134 -19.94 7.30 9.57
CA ASN A 134 -19.75 8.13 10.77
C ASN A 134 -19.04 7.36 11.90
N GLY A 135 -18.41 6.22 11.60
CA GLY A 135 -17.74 5.38 12.58
C GLY A 135 -16.92 4.27 11.95
N PHE A 136 -16.40 3.34 12.76
CA PHE A 136 -15.54 2.25 12.33
C PHE A 136 -16.00 0.92 12.90
N ARG A 137 -15.77 -0.17 12.15
CA ARG A 137 -16.04 -1.52 12.62
C ARG A 137 -14.88 -1.97 13.51
N VAL A 138 -15.19 -2.35 14.75
CA VAL A 138 -14.23 -2.92 15.70
C VAL A 138 -14.33 -4.44 15.66
N PRO A 139 -13.24 -5.18 15.43
CA PRO A 139 -13.23 -6.64 15.52
C PRO A 139 -13.70 -7.11 16.91
N PHE A 140 -14.41 -8.25 16.98
CA PHE A 140 -14.86 -8.96 18.19
C PHE A 140 -16.08 -8.40 18.93
N VAL A 141 -16.70 -7.32 18.49
CA VAL A 141 -17.87 -6.76 19.20
C VAL A 141 -19.20 -7.29 18.67
N GLY A 142 -19.20 -8.30 17.82
CA GLY A 142 -20.37 -9.15 17.52
C GLY A 142 -21.53 -8.52 16.76
N ASN A 143 -21.66 -7.21 16.65
CA ASN A 143 -22.68 -6.53 15.88
C ASN A 143 -22.06 -5.74 14.74
N VAL A 144 -22.38 -6.17 13.52
CA VAL A 144 -22.10 -5.44 12.30
C VAL A 144 -23.00 -4.21 12.28
N ILE A 145 -22.54 -3.15 12.92
CA ILE A 145 -23.15 -1.85 12.74
C ILE A 145 -22.42 -1.19 11.59
N TYR A 146 -23.08 -1.07 10.45
CA TYR A 146 -22.76 -0.05 9.48
C TYR A 146 -22.97 1.29 10.18
N THR A 147 -22.14 1.63 10.89
CA THR A 147 -21.28 2.64 11.39
C THR A 147 -21.84 4.01 11.60
N GLN A 148 -22.74 4.11 12.53
CA GLN A 148 -22.84 5.38 13.27
C GLN A 148 -22.03 5.31 14.59
N TRP A 149 -21.49 4.14 14.96
CA TRP A 149 -20.98 3.89 16.30
C TRP A 149 -19.67 3.12 16.30
N ILE A 150 -18.66 3.57 17.05
CA ILE A 150 -17.60 2.68 17.53
C ILE A 150 -18.15 1.94 18.75
N SER A 151 -18.23 0.62 18.66
CA SER A 151 -18.46 -0.19 19.84
C SER A 151 -17.19 -0.19 20.69
N ILE A 152 -17.35 0.12 21.97
CA ILE A 152 -16.24 0.00 22.92
C ILE A 152 -16.05 -1.49 23.20
N PRO A 153 -14.84 -2.07 23.00
CA PRO A 153 -14.60 -3.48 23.32
C PRO A 153 -15.06 -3.80 24.74
N PHE A 154 -15.74 -4.95 24.89
CA PHE A 154 -16.26 -5.47 26.16
C PHE A 154 -17.39 -4.65 26.81
N THR A 155 -18.03 -3.74 26.08
CA THR A 155 -19.21 -3.01 26.60
C THR A 155 -20.31 -2.98 25.52
N ASP A 156 -21.58 -2.94 25.95
CA ASP A 156 -22.75 -2.75 25.08
C ASP A 156 -22.89 -1.27 24.63
N ARG A 157 -21.91 -0.44 24.93
CA ARG A 157 -21.94 0.99 24.60
C ARG A 157 -21.16 1.24 23.32
N GLY A 158 -21.77 1.94 22.40
CA GLY A 158 -21.12 2.52 21.21
C GLY A 158 -20.85 4.00 21.41
N VAL A 159 -19.81 4.51 20.77
CA VAL A 159 -19.55 5.95 20.66
C VAL A 159 -19.81 6.36 19.23
N GLU A 160 -20.74 7.29 19.01
CA GLU A 160 -20.96 7.90 17.71
C GLU A 160 -19.74 8.74 17.34
N LEU A 161 -19.06 8.36 16.25
CA LEU A 161 -18.01 9.17 15.68
C LEU A 161 -18.62 10.12 14.65
N GLY A 162 -18.51 11.39 14.90
CA GLY A 162 -18.88 12.39 13.90
C GLY A 162 -18.05 12.25 12.62
N ALA A 163 -18.60 12.73 11.52
CA ALA A 163 -17.92 12.76 10.22
C ALA A 163 -16.48 13.31 10.28
N ILE A 164 -16.24 14.30 11.16
CA ILE A 164 -14.90 14.90 11.33
C ILE A 164 -13.90 13.87 11.84
N VAL A 165 -14.27 13.03 12.82
CA VAL A 165 -13.37 12.00 13.38
C VAL A 165 -13.09 10.92 12.32
N PHE A 166 -14.12 10.53 11.54
CA PHE A 166 -13.92 9.63 10.40
C PHE A 166 -12.91 10.21 9.40
N ILE A 167 -13.09 11.47 8.99
CA ILE A 167 -12.20 12.13 8.04
C ILE A 167 -10.75 12.17 8.58
N VAL A 168 -10.57 12.52 9.85
CA VAL A 168 -9.24 12.57 10.48
C VAL A 168 -8.56 11.19 10.44
N VAL A 169 -9.27 10.13 10.84
CA VAL A 169 -8.73 8.77 10.82
C VAL A 169 -8.45 8.31 9.39
N ALA A 170 -9.34 8.62 8.44
CA ALA A 170 -9.15 8.29 7.04
C ALA A 170 -7.89 8.97 6.47
N VAL A 171 -7.70 10.26 6.76
CA VAL A 171 -6.50 11.00 6.35
C VAL A 171 -5.23 10.40 6.96
N ILE A 172 -5.24 10.08 8.26
CA ILE A 172 -4.11 9.42 8.91
C ILE A 172 -3.82 8.06 8.26
N ALA A 173 -4.85 7.25 7.97
CA ALA A 173 -4.67 5.96 7.33
C ALA A 173 -4.07 6.09 5.91
N ILE A 174 -4.60 7.01 5.09
CA ILE A 174 -4.14 7.20 3.71
C ILE A 174 -2.69 7.71 3.68
N VAL A 175 -2.39 8.77 4.43
CA VAL A 175 -1.04 9.36 4.46
C VAL A 175 -0.05 8.41 5.15
N GLY A 176 -0.47 7.79 6.25
CA GLY A 176 0.36 6.86 7.01
C GLY A 176 0.73 5.61 6.20
N CYS A 177 -0.26 4.98 5.54
CA CYS A 177 -0.02 3.79 4.73
C CYS A 177 0.80 4.13 3.47
N SER A 178 0.50 5.26 2.81
CA SER A 178 1.27 5.76 1.67
C SER A 178 2.76 5.88 2.01
N ASN A 179 3.10 6.58 3.09
CA ASN A 179 4.48 6.74 3.52
C ASN A 179 5.07 5.45 4.13
N GLY A 180 4.25 4.61 4.77
CA GLY A 180 4.68 3.32 5.31
C GLY A 180 5.17 2.37 4.22
N VAL A 181 4.44 2.29 3.11
CA VAL A 181 4.88 1.51 1.94
C VAL A 181 6.15 2.11 1.33
N ASN A 182 6.22 3.43 1.23
CA ASN A 182 7.40 4.11 0.69
C ASN A 182 8.66 3.86 1.55
N LEU A 183 8.54 3.87 2.87
CA LEU A 183 9.66 3.52 3.76
C LEU A 183 10.04 2.04 3.64
N THR A 184 9.10 1.17 3.30
CA THR A 184 9.33 -0.27 3.10
C THR A 184 10.02 -0.57 1.76
N ASP A 185 9.96 0.33 0.77
CA ASP A 185 10.58 0.18 -0.55
C ASP A 185 12.11 0.44 -0.52
N GLY A 186 12.78 -0.12 0.49
CA GLY A 186 14.23 -0.01 0.69
C GLY A 186 15.03 -1.19 0.16
N LEU A 187 14.45 -2.40 0.09
CA LEU A 187 15.07 -3.62 -0.37
C LEU A 187 14.32 -4.20 -1.57
N ASP A 188 15.06 -4.95 -2.42
CA ASP A 188 14.52 -5.58 -3.63
C ASP A 188 13.36 -6.53 -3.28
N GLY A 189 12.20 -6.31 -3.89
CA GLY A 189 11.01 -7.12 -3.69
C GLY A 189 10.24 -6.89 -2.38
N LEU A 190 10.80 -6.17 -1.40
CA LEU A 190 10.22 -6.08 -0.05
C LEU A 190 8.83 -5.43 -0.07
N ALA A 191 8.71 -4.22 -0.57
CA ALA A 191 7.43 -3.50 -0.61
C ALA A 191 6.43 -4.19 -1.55
N GLY A 192 6.87 -4.61 -2.74
CA GLY A 192 6.01 -5.28 -3.72
C GLY A 192 5.38 -6.56 -3.17
N GLY A 193 6.17 -7.43 -2.55
CA GLY A 193 5.66 -8.70 -2.04
C GLY A 193 4.78 -8.54 -0.80
N THR A 194 5.11 -7.64 0.11
CA THR A 194 4.25 -7.35 1.27
C THR A 194 2.91 -6.73 0.84
N LEU A 195 2.89 -5.88 -0.19
CA LEU A 195 1.66 -5.36 -0.80
C LEU A 195 0.80 -6.47 -1.42
N VAL A 196 1.39 -7.46 -2.10
CA VAL A 196 0.63 -8.60 -2.66
C VAL A 196 -0.19 -9.28 -1.58
N PHE A 197 0.40 -9.62 -0.43
CA PHE A 197 -0.32 -10.28 0.67
C PHE A 197 -1.39 -9.38 1.29
N ALA A 198 -1.11 -8.07 1.41
CA ALA A 198 -2.09 -7.11 1.91
C ALA A 198 -3.30 -6.99 0.95
N PHE A 199 -3.08 -6.87 -0.35
CA PHE A 199 -4.17 -6.81 -1.34
C PHE A 199 -4.93 -8.13 -1.46
N ILE A 200 -4.28 -9.30 -1.34
CA ILE A 200 -4.97 -10.61 -1.24
C ILE A 200 -5.93 -10.62 -0.05
N SER A 201 -5.50 -10.11 1.10
CA SER A 201 -6.35 -10.04 2.29
C SER A 201 -7.58 -9.17 2.05
N PHE A 202 -7.42 -7.99 1.45
CA PHE A 202 -8.55 -7.11 1.12
C PHE A 202 -9.38 -7.59 -0.06
N LEU A 203 -8.84 -8.36 -0.99
CA LEU A 203 -9.62 -9.06 -2.02
C LEU A 203 -10.58 -10.05 -1.36
N ILE A 204 -10.10 -10.88 -0.44
CA ILE A 204 -10.94 -11.84 0.29
C ILE A 204 -12.00 -11.10 1.11
N ILE A 205 -11.62 -10.01 1.80
CA ILE A 205 -12.54 -9.19 2.57
C ILE A 205 -13.63 -8.60 1.66
N ALA A 206 -13.31 -8.06 0.50
CA ALA A 206 -14.27 -7.47 -0.44
C ALA A 206 -15.26 -8.52 -0.97
N LEU A 207 -14.80 -9.76 -1.20
CA LEU A 207 -15.62 -10.90 -1.64
C LEU A 207 -16.56 -11.43 -0.56
N LEU A 208 -16.21 -11.25 0.72
CA LEU A 208 -17.00 -11.74 1.86
C LEU A 208 -17.75 -10.64 2.57
N ASN A 209 -17.55 -9.37 2.20
CA ASN A 209 -18.19 -8.22 2.85
C ASN A 209 -19.69 -8.18 2.56
N GLN A 210 -20.42 -7.47 3.41
CA GLN A 210 -21.86 -7.24 3.25
C GLN A 210 -22.15 -5.74 3.30
N PRO A 211 -22.62 -5.15 2.18
CA PRO A 211 -22.87 -5.78 0.86
C PRO A 211 -21.57 -6.23 0.17
N LEU A 212 -21.69 -7.20 -0.74
CA LEU A 212 -20.58 -7.65 -1.59
C LEU A 212 -20.01 -6.50 -2.42
N GLN A 213 -18.69 -6.50 -2.62
CA GLN A 213 -17.98 -5.45 -3.37
C GLN A 213 -17.18 -6.07 -4.54
N PRO A 214 -17.87 -6.63 -5.57
CA PRO A 214 -17.20 -7.38 -6.63
C PRO A 214 -16.25 -6.52 -7.47
N ASN A 215 -16.60 -5.26 -7.76
CA ASN A 215 -15.74 -4.37 -8.51
C ASN A 215 -14.45 -4.01 -7.72
N LEU A 216 -14.56 -3.81 -6.40
CA LEU A 216 -13.40 -3.60 -5.55
C LEU A 216 -12.52 -4.86 -5.49
N ALA A 217 -13.13 -6.05 -5.45
CA ALA A 217 -12.41 -7.32 -5.54
C ALA A 217 -11.69 -7.46 -6.90
N MET A 218 -12.35 -7.09 -8.02
CA MET A 218 -11.74 -7.07 -9.35
C MET A 218 -10.53 -6.14 -9.40
N VAL A 219 -10.65 -4.93 -8.90
CA VAL A 219 -9.54 -3.97 -8.86
C VAL A 219 -8.38 -4.50 -8.01
N ASN A 220 -8.66 -5.12 -6.85
CA ASN A 220 -7.62 -5.76 -6.04
C ASN A 220 -6.95 -6.92 -6.78
N ALA A 221 -7.71 -7.76 -7.51
CA ALA A 221 -7.15 -8.84 -8.33
C ALA A 221 -6.21 -8.32 -9.43
N ILE A 222 -6.60 -7.25 -10.10
CA ILE A 222 -5.76 -6.56 -11.11
C ILE A 222 -4.47 -6.03 -10.48
N VAL A 223 -4.55 -5.37 -9.32
CA VAL A 223 -3.37 -4.85 -8.60
C VAL A 223 -2.44 -5.98 -8.18
N ILE A 224 -2.98 -7.09 -7.66
CA ILE A 224 -2.19 -8.29 -7.30
C ILE A 224 -1.43 -8.81 -8.53
N GLY A 225 -2.12 -8.98 -9.66
CA GLY A 225 -1.49 -9.41 -10.91
C GLY A 225 -0.41 -8.45 -11.38
N ALA A 226 -0.67 -7.14 -11.35
CA ALA A 226 0.30 -6.12 -11.71
C ALA A 226 1.53 -6.12 -10.78
N LEU A 227 1.33 -6.26 -9.47
CA LEU A 227 2.43 -6.39 -8.49
C LEU A 227 3.25 -7.65 -8.71
N MET A 228 2.61 -8.80 -8.96
CA MET A 228 3.32 -10.06 -9.24
C MET A 228 4.15 -9.95 -10.53
N GLY A 229 3.60 -9.33 -11.58
CA GLY A 229 4.34 -9.07 -12.83
C GLY A 229 5.47 -8.06 -12.65
N PHE A 230 5.31 -7.06 -11.78
CA PHE A 230 6.39 -6.15 -11.39
C PHE A 230 7.49 -6.89 -10.60
N LEU A 231 7.11 -7.74 -9.64
CA LEU A 231 8.06 -8.53 -8.83
C LEU A 231 8.92 -9.44 -9.68
N TRP A 232 8.44 -9.93 -10.82
CA TRP A 232 9.26 -10.71 -11.76
C TRP A 232 10.57 -10.01 -12.14
N PHE A 233 10.57 -8.68 -12.11
CA PHE A 233 11.74 -7.84 -12.45
C PHE A 233 12.34 -7.14 -11.22
N ASN A 234 11.64 -7.11 -10.08
CA ASN A 234 12.07 -6.37 -8.90
C ASN A 234 12.65 -7.27 -7.78
N VAL A 235 12.47 -8.61 -7.84
CA VAL A 235 13.16 -9.52 -6.91
C VAL A 235 14.67 -9.42 -7.10
N HIS A 236 15.41 -9.67 -6.03
CA HIS A 236 16.87 -9.53 -6.02
C HIS A 236 17.58 -10.45 -7.03
N PRO A 237 18.54 -9.97 -7.86
CA PRO A 237 18.91 -8.56 -8.02
C PRO A 237 17.91 -7.78 -8.90
N ALA A 238 17.40 -6.66 -8.40
CA ALA A 238 16.35 -5.92 -9.07
C ALA A 238 16.81 -5.28 -10.39
N GLN A 239 15.99 -5.43 -11.43
CA GLN A 239 16.16 -4.79 -12.73
C GLN A 239 15.45 -3.43 -12.81
N VAL A 240 14.53 -3.15 -11.88
CA VAL A 240 13.74 -1.92 -11.77
C VAL A 240 13.31 -1.71 -10.34
N PHE A 241 13.29 -0.46 -9.88
CA PHE A 241 12.72 -0.05 -8.61
C PHE A 241 11.31 0.48 -8.78
N MET A 242 10.47 0.29 -7.74
CA MET A 242 9.09 0.76 -7.73
C MET A 242 9.03 2.29 -7.81
N GLY A 243 9.83 2.96 -7.00
CA GLY A 243 9.85 4.41 -6.86
C GLY A 243 8.65 4.95 -6.09
N ASP A 244 8.67 6.25 -5.86
CA ASP A 244 7.59 6.97 -5.17
C ASP A 244 6.26 6.87 -5.94
N SER A 245 6.33 6.77 -7.26
CA SER A 245 5.17 6.57 -8.15
C SER A 245 4.35 5.34 -7.78
N GLY A 246 5.00 4.23 -7.44
CA GLY A 246 4.32 3.00 -7.02
C GLY A 246 4.10 2.94 -5.51
N ALA A 247 5.15 3.18 -4.73
CA ALA A 247 5.10 2.98 -3.28
C ALA A 247 4.06 3.87 -2.60
N LEU A 248 4.07 5.18 -2.89
CA LEU A 248 3.11 6.12 -2.30
C LEU A 248 1.68 5.84 -2.76
N SER A 249 1.49 5.57 -4.05
CA SER A 249 0.15 5.38 -4.64
C SER A 249 -0.51 4.09 -4.18
N LEU A 250 0.23 2.97 -4.17
CA LEU A 250 -0.28 1.67 -3.73
C LEU A 250 -0.58 1.64 -2.24
N GLY A 251 0.26 2.30 -1.42
CA GLY A 251 -0.01 2.46 0.00
C GLY A 251 -1.28 3.27 0.26
N GLY A 252 -1.46 4.39 -0.44
CA GLY A 252 -2.68 5.20 -0.36
C GLY A 252 -3.91 4.43 -0.83
N MET A 253 -3.81 3.70 -1.94
CA MET A 253 -4.89 2.85 -2.46
C MET A 253 -5.27 1.74 -1.47
N LEU A 254 -4.30 1.09 -0.83
CA LEU A 254 -4.53 0.06 0.17
C LEU A 254 -5.34 0.60 1.37
N ALA A 255 -4.98 1.79 1.85
CA ALA A 255 -5.72 2.46 2.93
C ALA A 255 -7.16 2.79 2.53
N VAL A 256 -7.38 3.30 1.30
CA VAL A 256 -8.73 3.59 0.81
C VAL A 256 -9.55 2.31 0.63
N THR A 257 -8.94 1.23 0.15
CA THR A 257 -9.58 -0.09 0.09
C THR A 257 -10.04 -0.55 1.49
N ALA A 258 -9.21 -0.34 2.52
CA ALA A 258 -9.57 -0.64 3.90
C ALA A 258 -10.71 0.23 4.43
N LEU A 259 -10.77 1.51 4.04
CA LEU A 259 -11.87 2.42 4.38
C LEU A 259 -13.19 1.96 3.72
N ILE A 260 -13.18 1.69 2.42
CA ILE A 260 -14.36 1.26 1.65
C ILE A 260 -14.92 -0.07 2.16
N THR A 261 -14.05 -1.00 2.54
CA THR A 261 -14.48 -2.27 3.15
C THR A 261 -14.94 -2.12 4.60
N GLY A 262 -14.79 -0.94 5.21
CA GLY A 262 -15.07 -0.68 6.61
C GLY A 262 -14.06 -1.32 7.57
N GLN A 263 -12.90 -1.76 7.08
CA GLN A 263 -11.90 -2.54 7.84
C GLN A 263 -10.62 -1.75 8.14
N VAL A 264 -10.70 -0.42 8.24
CA VAL A 264 -9.54 0.44 8.50
C VAL A 264 -8.82 0.10 9.82
N LEU A 265 -9.53 -0.42 10.82
CA LEU A 265 -8.93 -0.82 12.10
C LEU A 265 -8.16 -2.15 12.02
N ILE A 266 -8.44 -2.98 11.01
CA ILE A 266 -7.67 -4.20 10.72
C ILE A 266 -6.46 -3.90 9.82
N LEU A 267 -6.47 -2.76 9.10
CA LEU A 267 -5.37 -2.36 8.22
C LEU A 267 -3.99 -2.39 8.90
N PRO A 268 -3.79 -1.88 10.14
CA PRO A 268 -2.49 -1.96 10.79
C PRO A 268 -1.99 -3.39 11.03
N LEU A 269 -2.89 -4.35 11.19
CA LEU A 269 -2.53 -5.76 11.30
C LEU A 269 -2.17 -6.35 9.94
N ILE A 270 -3.02 -6.18 8.92
CA ILE A 270 -2.75 -6.67 7.55
C ILE A 270 -1.46 -6.04 7.00
N GLY A 271 -1.26 -4.75 7.25
CA GLY A 271 -0.08 -3.99 6.84
C GLY A 271 1.01 -3.91 7.92
N ILE A 272 1.14 -4.93 8.78
CA ILE A 272 2.03 -4.88 9.96
C ILE A 272 3.48 -4.53 9.60
N ILE A 273 3.96 -4.97 8.46
CA ILE A 273 5.31 -4.66 8.00
C ILE A 273 5.45 -3.15 7.81
N PHE A 274 4.52 -2.51 7.12
CA PHE A 274 4.52 -1.05 6.91
C PHE A 274 4.46 -0.29 8.23
N VAL A 275 3.67 -0.79 9.19
CA VAL A 275 3.57 -0.22 10.54
C VAL A 275 4.88 -0.33 11.29
N LEU A 276 5.55 -1.50 11.25
CA LEU A 276 6.82 -1.72 11.95
C LEU A 276 7.95 -0.87 11.35
N GLU A 277 7.98 -0.69 10.03
CA GLU A 277 8.95 0.18 9.38
C GLU A 277 8.79 1.63 9.84
N VAL A 278 7.57 2.18 9.78
CA VAL A 278 7.28 3.55 10.27
C VAL A 278 7.55 3.67 11.77
N ALA A 279 7.10 2.70 12.57
CA ALA A 279 7.29 2.73 14.02
C ALA A 279 8.77 2.72 14.39
N SER A 280 9.59 1.93 13.69
CA SER A 280 11.03 1.89 13.95
C SER A 280 11.71 3.23 13.68
N ASP A 281 11.28 3.94 12.61
CA ASP A 281 11.81 5.25 12.28
C ASP A 281 11.38 6.31 13.32
N VAL A 282 10.09 6.34 13.67
CA VAL A 282 9.57 7.24 14.71
C VAL A 282 10.27 7.03 16.06
N ILE A 283 10.41 5.77 16.48
CA ILE A 283 11.10 5.41 17.74
C ILE A 283 12.57 5.85 17.69
N GLN A 284 13.26 5.60 16.58
CA GLN A 284 14.66 5.99 16.39
C GLN A 284 14.84 7.50 16.51
N VAL A 285 14.04 8.26 15.76
CA VAL A 285 14.09 9.74 15.77
C VAL A 285 13.76 10.30 17.14
N ALA A 286 12.71 9.80 17.79
CA ALA A 286 12.29 10.21 19.13
C ALA A 286 13.39 9.93 20.16
N SER A 287 13.96 8.70 20.16
CA SER A 287 15.04 8.34 21.09
C SER A 287 16.28 9.19 20.88
N TYR A 288 16.66 9.43 19.63
CA TYR A 288 17.84 10.24 19.33
C TYR A 288 17.67 11.70 19.79
N LYS A 289 16.49 12.29 19.52
CA LYS A 289 16.18 13.66 19.96
C LYS A 289 16.08 13.81 21.49
N LEU A 290 15.51 12.81 22.18
CA LEU A 290 15.26 12.88 23.62
C LEU A 290 16.44 12.42 24.47
N ARG A 291 17.23 11.45 23.99
CA ARG A 291 18.26 10.77 24.77
C ARG A 291 19.66 10.79 24.12
N GLY A 292 19.81 11.28 22.88
CA GLY A 292 21.05 11.23 22.11
C GLY A 292 21.51 9.81 21.76
N LYS A 293 20.64 8.80 21.92
CA LYS A 293 20.98 7.37 21.70
C LYS A 293 20.09 6.73 20.66
N ARG A 294 20.70 5.88 19.82
CA ARG A 294 19.99 5.05 18.85
C ARG A 294 19.38 3.83 19.55
N VAL A 295 18.14 3.44 19.19
CA VAL A 295 17.49 2.19 19.60
C VAL A 295 17.86 1.08 18.64
N PHE A 296 17.75 1.35 17.35
CA PHE A 296 18.10 0.44 16.28
C PHE A 296 19.48 0.80 15.71
N ARG A 297 20.18 -0.18 15.12
CA ARG A 297 21.45 0.09 14.41
C ARG A 297 21.24 1.13 13.33
N MET A 298 20.13 0.99 12.59
CA MET A 298 19.60 1.94 11.60
C MET A 298 18.08 1.78 11.52
N ALA A 299 17.33 2.81 11.18
CA ALA A 299 15.93 2.77 10.81
C ALA A 299 15.83 3.19 9.34
N PRO A 300 14.84 2.71 8.59
CA PRO A 300 13.78 1.77 8.98
C PRO A 300 14.26 0.35 9.37
N LEU A 301 13.34 -0.51 9.85
CA LEU A 301 13.66 -1.78 10.51
C LEU A 301 14.45 -2.77 9.63
N HIS A 302 14.20 -2.82 8.32
CA HIS A 302 14.95 -3.69 7.40
C HIS A 302 16.47 -3.37 7.44
N HIS A 303 16.87 -2.12 7.52
CA HIS A 303 18.29 -1.74 7.66
C HIS A 303 18.91 -2.19 8.99
N HIS A 304 18.11 -2.30 10.05
CA HIS A 304 18.59 -2.87 11.31
C HIS A 304 19.09 -4.30 11.13
N PHE A 305 18.36 -5.11 10.36
CA PHE A 305 18.72 -6.51 10.08
C PHE A 305 19.88 -6.61 9.08
N GLU A 306 19.91 -5.75 8.05
CA GLU A 306 21.05 -5.66 7.11
C GLU A 306 22.37 -5.39 7.86
N LEU A 307 22.40 -4.35 8.70
CA LEU A 307 23.55 -4.04 9.56
C LEU A 307 23.77 -5.10 10.64
N GLY A 308 22.80 -6.00 10.84
CA GLY A 308 22.91 -7.20 11.65
C GLY A 308 23.60 -8.37 10.95
N GLY A 309 23.92 -8.24 9.65
CA GLY A 309 24.57 -9.26 8.83
C GLY A 309 23.58 -10.25 8.19
N TRP A 310 22.33 -9.87 8.00
CA TRP A 310 21.38 -10.67 7.23
C TRP A 310 21.43 -10.26 5.76
N ASP A 311 21.38 -11.25 4.86
CA ASP A 311 21.28 -11.03 3.44
C ASP A 311 19.90 -10.41 3.08
N GLU A 312 19.86 -9.59 2.05
CA GLU A 312 18.69 -8.86 1.62
C GLU A 312 17.50 -9.78 1.31
N GLU A 313 17.76 -10.87 0.58
CA GLU A 313 16.74 -11.87 0.23
C GLU A 313 16.14 -12.53 1.46
N LYS A 314 16.96 -12.78 2.47
CA LYS A 314 16.53 -13.38 3.73
C LYS A 314 15.62 -12.45 4.52
N ILE A 315 15.90 -11.15 4.51
CA ILE A 315 15.05 -10.13 5.13
C ILE A 315 13.73 -10.08 4.39
N THR A 316 13.76 -9.90 3.07
CA THR A 316 12.59 -9.82 2.20
C THR A 316 11.66 -11.02 2.37
N MET A 317 12.20 -12.24 2.29
CA MET A 317 11.41 -13.47 2.44
C MET A 317 10.78 -13.60 3.82
N ARG A 318 11.49 -13.25 4.89
CA ARG A 318 10.94 -13.30 6.26
C ARG A 318 9.84 -12.27 6.47
N PHE A 319 10.00 -11.09 5.91
CA PHE A 319 8.97 -10.05 5.97
C PHE A 319 7.72 -10.45 5.17
N TRP A 320 7.88 -11.12 4.02
CA TRP A 320 6.76 -11.69 3.29
C TRP A 320 6.01 -12.73 4.12
N ILE A 321 6.73 -13.63 4.81
CA ILE A 321 6.10 -14.64 5.68
C ILE A 321 5.31 -13.96 6.81
N VAL A 322 5.89 -12.96 7.48
CA VAL A 322 5.20 -12.21 8.54
C VAL A 322 3.99 -11.47 7.98
N GLY A 323 4.12 -10.80 6.82
CA GLY A 323 3.04 -10.11 6.15
C GLY A 323 1.90 -11.04 5.74
N ALA A 324 2.23 -12.23 5.21
CA ALA A 324 1.24 -13.24 4.85
C ALA A 324 0.47 -13.76 6.07
N LEU A 325 1.18 -14.11 7.15
CA LEU A 325 0.55 -14.58 8.40
C LEU A 325 -0.34 -13.50 9.03
N ALA A 326 0.12 -12.27 9.04
CA ALA A 326 -0.65 -11.13 9.55
C ALA A 326 -1.89 -10.84 8.68
N GLY A 327 -1.75 -10.95 7.36
CA GLY A 327 -2.88 -10.87 6.43
C GLY A 327 -3.92 -11.95 6.69
N MET A 328 -3.49 -13.21 6.83
CA MET A 328 -4.37 -14.33 7.18
C MET A 328 -5.08 -14.10 8.52
N LEU A 329 -4.35 -13.60 9.53
CA LEU A 329 -4.94 -13.26 10.83
C LEU A 329 -5.97 -12.15 10.68
N GLY A 330 -5.67 -11.09 9.91
CA GLY A 330 -6.62 -10.00 9.64
C GLY A 330 -7.90 -10.49 8.97
N VAL A 331 -7.79 -11.36 7.96
CA VAL A 331 -8.96 -12.00 7.32
C VAL A 331 -9.74 -12.87 8.33
N THR A 332 -9.03 -13.63 9.16
CA THR A 332 -9.68 -14.45 10.20
C THR A 332 -10.48 -13.61 11.17
N LEU A 333 -9.91 -12.49 11.63
CA LEU A 333 -10.61 -11.55 12.52
C LEU A 333 -11.85 -10.95 11.84
N PHE A 334 -11.72 -10.59 10.56
CA PHE A 334 -12.87 -10.10 9.78
C PHE A 334 -13.97 -11.16 9.70
N VAL A 335 -13.64 -12.40 9.29
CA VAL A 335 -14.62 -13.49 9.16
C VAL A 335 -15.27 -13.81 10.51
N ALA A 336 -14.51 -13.81 11.61
CA ALA A 336 -15.03 -14.03 12.95
C ALA A 336 -15.97 -12.88 13.41
N SER A 337 -15.85 -11.70 12.82
CA SER A 337 -16.70 -10.53 13.12
C SER A 337 -17.98 -10.46 12.27
N ILE A 338 -18.13 -11.32 11.26
CA ILE A 338 -19.37 -11.41 10.47
C ILE A 338 -20.41 -12.13 11.33
N PRO A 339 -21.63 -11.57 11.51
CA PRO A 339 -22.69 -12.27 12.22
C PRO A 339 -22.98 -13.62 11.56
N LYS A 340 -23.07 -14.66 12.38
CA LYS A 340 -23.59 -15.95 11.89
C LYS A 340 -25.06 -15.72 11.51
N LEU A 341 -25.39 -15.91 10.23
CA LEU A 341 -26.77 -15.93 9.74
C LEU A 341 -27.57 -17.08 10.39
#